data_fd49d9132be3c005e4c996dbde5ff465
#
_entry.id   fd49d9132be3c005e4c996dbde5ff465
#
_cell.length_a   1.000
_cell.length_b   1.000
_cell.length_c   1.000
_cell.angle_alpha   90.00
_cell.angle_beta   90.00
_cell.angle_gamma   90.00
#
_symmetry.space_group_name_H-M   'P 1'
#
loop_
_entity.id
_entity.type
_entity.pdbx_description
1 polymer ?
#
loop_
_entity_poly.entity_id
_entity_poly.type
_entity_poly.pdbx_seq_one_letter_code
_entity_poly.pdbx_strand_id
1 'polypeptide(L)'
;FLFLDEADLSLHPEWQRMFIATLTEFLLCLYQNPYYEGADSGCWNIQIILTTHSPLMLGDFPAASVLYLKKNKDGFVTAESNSALQPFGQNLYILLKDGFYLQNGTIGALAQKKIKSVLEDIQAIKNLEHHMPTNAYNTEQLDEWEERLEAHRRKTVRYLPQGIIRNKLEEEIAVVLAIINRRRNPERKEQKKQKLREDIARLQHQLYKLENGEEVSQ
;
A
#
# COMPACT_ATOMS: atom_id res chain seq x y z
N PHE A 1 -10.26 -39.41 -14.08
CA PHE A 1 -9.36 -38.34 -13.60
C PHE A 1 -9.18 -37.33 -14.70
N LEU A 2 -9.28 -36.04 -14.36
CA LEU A 2 -8.95 -34.90 -15.22
C LEU A 2 -7.83 -34.10 -14.56
N PHE A 3 -6.71 -33.96 -15.28
CA PHE A 3 -5.58 -33.15 -14.80
C PHE A 3 -5.52 -31.86 -15.62
N LEU A 4 -5.55 -30.73 -14.94
CA LEU A 4 -5.46 -29.40 -15.53
C LEU A 4 -4.23 -28.70 -14.93
N ASP A 5 -3.17 -28.61 -15.71
CA ASP A 5 -1.93 -27.98 -15.27
C ASP A 5 -1.87 -26.55 -15.78
N GLU A 6 -1.86 -25.57 -14.87
CA GLU A 6 -1.84 -24.13 -15.14
C GLU A 6 -2.80 -23.69 -16.27
N ALA A 7 -4.02 -24.24 -16.28
CA ALA A 7 -5.03 -23.96 -17.30
C ALA A 7 -5.47 -22.49 -17.37
N ASP A 8 -5.13 -21.72 -16.37
CA ASP A 8 -5.40 -20.28 -16.22
C ASP A 8 -4.31 -19.37 -16.79
N LEU A 9 -3.13 -19.88 -17.13
CA LEU A 9 -1.91 -19.09 -17.41
C LEU A 9 -2.11 -18.03 -18.49
N SER A 10 -2.92 -18.30 -19.53
CA SER A 10 -3.18 -17.37 -20.63
C SER A 10 -4.57 -16.72 -20.57
N LEU A 11 -5.34 -16.98 -19.54
CA LEU A 11 -6.70 -16.45 -19.44
C LEU A 11 -6.70 -15.01 -18.90
N HIS A 12 -7.59 -14.18 -19.45
CA HIS A 12 -7.91 -12.89 -18.87
C HIS A 12 -8.43 -13.07 -17.43
N PRO A 13 -8.11 -12.18 -16.47
CA PRO A 13 -8.54 -12.31 -15.07
C PRO A 13 -10.04 -12.58 -14.88
N GLU A 14 -10.91 -12.00 -15.70
CA GLU A 14 -12.35 -12.27 -15.65
C GLU A 14 -12.67 -13.72 -16.04
N TRP A 15 -11.96 -14.29 -17.00
CA TRP A 15 -12.13 -15.70 -17.37
C TRP A 15 -11.56 -16.65 -16.32
N GLN A 16 -10.46 -16.26 -15.66
CA GLN A 16 -9.94 -17.01 -14.51
C GLN A 16 -11.00 -17.08 -13.38
N ARG A 17 -11.66 -15.95 -13.10
CA ARG A 17 -12.74 -15.87 -12.10
C ARG A 17 -13.95 -16.74 -12.45
N MET A 18 -14.26 -16.90 -13.73
CA MET A 18 -15.41 -17.68 -14.20
C MET A 18 -15.06 -19.16 -14.46
N PHE A 19 -13.79 -19.52 -14.48
CA PHE A 19 -13.31 -20.79 -14.99
C PHE A 19 -13.94 -22.00 -14.29
N ILE A 20 -13.93 -22.03 -12.97
CA ILE A 20 -14.45 -23.17 -12.18
C ILE A 20 -15.96 -23.27 -12.33
N ALA A 21 -16.69 -22.17 -12.29
CA ALA A 21 -18.13 -22.16 -12.51
C ALA A 21 -18.49 -22.72 -13.89
N THR A 22 -17.84 -22.21 -14.95
CA THR A 22 -18.06 -22.65 -16.34
C THR A 22 -17.69 -24.12 -16.54
N LEU A 23 -16.56 -24.56 -15.96
CA LEU A 23 -16.16 -25.97 -16.02
C LEU A 23 -17.18 -26.88 -15.34
N THR A 24 -17.69 -26.48 -14.18
CA THR A 24 -18.70 -27.21 -13.43
C THR A 24 -19.99 -27.31 -14.22
N GLU A 25 -20.47 -26.20 -14.78
CA GLU A 25 -21.68 -26.20 -15.63
C GLU A 25 -21.51 -27.05 -16.87
N PHE A 26 -20.36 -27.01 -17.53
CA PHE A 26 -20.05 -27.84 -18.68
C PHE A 26 -20.09 -29.33 -18.33
N LEU A 27 -19.46 -29.73 -17.23
CA LEU A 27 -19.46 -31.13 -16.78
C LEU A 27 -20.85 -31.61 -16.39
N LEU A 28 -21.65 -30.76 -15.74
CA LEU A 28 -23.06 -31.07 -15.43
C LEU A 28 -23.90 -31.22 -16.70
N CYS A 29 -23.67 -30.39 -17.72
CA CYS A 29 -24.34 -30.49 -19.01
C CYS A 29 -23.98 -31.80 -19.72
N LEU A 30 -22.72 -32.23 -19.68
CA LEU A 30 -22.28 -33.52 -20.24
C LEU A 30 -22.96 -34.70 -19.48
N TYR A 31 -23.02 -34.60 -18.17
CA TYR A 31 -23.66 -35.64 -17.33
C TYR A 31 -25.16 -35.80 -17.60
N GLN A 32 -25.86 -34.71 -17.89
CA GLN A 32 -27.30 -34.68 -18.15
C GLN A 32 -27.65 -34.99 -19.62
N ASN A 33 -26.69 -35.18 -20.51
CA ASN A 33 -26.93 -35.35 -21.93
C ASN A 33 -27.39 -36.79 -22.24
N PRO A 34 -28.65 -36.99 -22.73
CA PRO A 34 -29.20 -38.30 -23.01
C PRO A 34 -28.51 -39.06 -24.14
N TYR A 35 -27.70 -38.40 -24.97
CA TYR A 35 -26.89 -39.05 -26.02
C TYR A 35 -25.74 -39.92 -25.47
N TYR A 36 -25.40 -39.77 -24.21
CA TYR A 36 -24.45 -40.63 -23.50
C TYR A 36 -25.09 -41.77 -22.71
N GLU A 37 -26.34 -42.09 -23.02
CA GLU A 37 -27.12 -43.24 -22.47
C GLU A 37 -26.53 -44.60 -22.91
N GLY A 38 -25.30 -44.87 -22.71
CA GLY A 38 -24.67 -46.18 -22.94
C GLY A 38 -23.86 -46.65 -21.76
N ALA A 39 -23.75 -45.86 -20.74
CA ALA A 39 -23.17 -46.26 -19.48
C ALA A 39 -24.30 -46.48 -18.50
N ASP A 40 -24.42 -47.71 -17.97
CA ASP A 40 -25.21 -48.04 -16.82
C ASP A 40 -25.32 -46.83 -15.89
N SER A 41 -26.51 -46.63 -15.31
CA SER A 41 -26.89 -45.55 -14.40
C SER A 41 -25.97 -45.35 -13.16
N GLY A 42 -24.68 -45.56 -13.36
CA GLY A 42 -23.60 -45.34 -12.40
C GLY A 42 -23.15 -43.87 -12.41
N CYS A 43 -23.19 -43.25 -11.28
CA CYS A 43 -22.64 -41.90 -11.02
C CYS A 43 -21.26 -41.78 -11.64
N TRP A 44 -21.09 -40.85 -12.59
CA TRP A 44 -19.78 -40.50 -13.11
C TRP A 44 -19.02 -39.72 -12.02
N ASN A 45 -18.12 -40.39 -11.31
CA ASN A 45 -17.25 -39.77 -10.35
C ASN A 45 -16.04 -39.20 -11.10
N ILE A 46 -16.08 -37.92 -11.42
CA ILE A 46 -14.94 -37.19 -12.03
C ILE A 46 -14.13 -36.57 -10.90
N GLN A 47 -12.90 -37.03 -10.73
CA GLN A 47 -11.92 -36.32 -9.89
C GLN A 47 -11.09 -35.37 -10.75
N ILE A 48 -11.07 -34.09 -10.38
CA ILE A 48 -10.31 -33.07 -11.05
C ILE A 48 -9.12 -32.70 -10.16
N ILE A 49 -7.93 -32.70 -10.74
CA ILE A 49 -6.71 -32.20 -10.12
C ILE A 49 -6.25 -30.98 -10.93
N LEU A 50 -6.22 -29.83 -10.29
CA LEU A 50 -5.88 -28.56 -10.92
C LEU A 50 -4.65 -27.96 -10.25
N THR A 51 -3.68 -27.52 -11.05
CA THR A 51 -2.61 -26.63 -10.57
C THR A 51 -2.86 -25.22 -11.06
N THR A 52 -2.63 -24.23 -10.21
CA THR A 52 -2.85 -22.80 -10.57
C THR A 52 -1.97 -21.86 -9.76
N HIS A 53 -1.62 -20.73 -10.36
CA HIS A 53 -1.06 -19.55 -9.72
C HIS A 53 -2.07 -18.40 -9.61
N SER A 54 -3.34 -18.65 -9.94
CA SER A 54 -4.41 -17.64 -9.88
C SER A 54 -5.11 -17.61 -8.51
N PRO A 55 -5.03 -16.52 -7.78
CA PRO A 55 -5.81 -16.36 -6.57
C PRO A 55 -7.31 -16.24 -6.83
N LEU A 56 -7.70 -15.85 -8.06
CA LEU A 56 -9.11 -15.78 -8.47
C LEU A 56 -9.74 -17.17 -8.52
N MET A 57 -9.01 -18.14 -9.07
CA MET A 57 -9.48 -19.54 -9.09
C MET A 57 -9.49 -20.17 -7.72
N LEU A 58 -8.49 -19.85 -6.88
CA LEU A 58 -8.40 -20.38 -5.52
C LEU A 58 -9.65 -20.02 -4.70
N GLY A 59 -10.24 -18.85 -4.94
CA GLY A 59 -11.43 -18.36 -4.24
C GLY A 59 -12.69 -19.23 -4.42
N ASP A 60 -12.70 -20.16 -5.38
CA ASP A 60 -13.82 -21.07 -5.63
C ASP A 60 -13.69 -22.43 -4.92
N PHE A 61 -12.60 -22.66 -4.16
CA PHE A 61 -12.34 -23.93 -3.51
C PHE A 61 -12.43 -23.85 -1.99
N PRO A 62 -13.04 -24.88 -1.33
CA PRO A 62 -12.97 -25.01 0.12
C PRO A 62 -11.55 -25.40 0.56
N ALA A 63 -11.16 -25.04 1.77
CA ALA A 63 -9.82 -25.28 2.30
C ALA A 63 -9.40 -26.76 2.25
N ALA A 64 -10.33 -27.68 2.46
CA ALA A 64 -10.07 -29.11 2.43
C ALA A 64 -9.67 -29.65 1.04
N SER A 65 -9.94 -28.90 -0.02
CA SER A 65 -9.62 -29.27 -1.40
C SER A 65 -8.35 -28.59 -1.92
N VAL A 66 -7.63 -27.85 -1.08
CA VAL A 66 -6.45 -27.06 -1.48
C VAL A 66 -5.18 -27.56 -0.81
N LEU A 67 -4.16 -27.82 -1.62
CA LEU A 67 -2.80 -28.11 -1.18
C LEU A 67 -1.87 -26.95 -1.61
N TYR A 68 -1.18 -26.37 -0.65
CA TYR A 68 -0.21 -25.31 -0.90
C TYR A 68 1.18 -25.92 -1.04
N LEU A 69 1.84 -25.63 -2.16
CA LEU A 69 3.21 -26.07 -2.41
C LEU A 69 4.19 -24.96 -1.97
N LYS A 70 5.05 -25.29 -1.02
CA LYS A 70 6.04 -24.35 -0.47
C LYS A 70 7.44 -24.88 -0.66
N LYS A 71 8.31 -24.06 -1.24
CA LYS A 71 9.73 -24.38 -1.36
C LYS A 71 10.46 -23.94 -0.09
N ASN A 72 11.15 -24.88 0.54
CA ASN A 72 11.99 -24.65 1.72
C ASN A 72 13.34 -24.04 1.32
N LYS A 73 14.08 -23.52 2.31
CA LYS A 73 15.43 -22.94 2.11
C LYS A 73 16.42 -23.93 1.48
N ASP A 74 16.24 -25.22 1.74
CA ASP A 74 17.07 -26.30 1.22
C ASP A 74 16.69 -26.75 -0.20
N GLY A 75 15.72 -26.08 -0.82
CA GLY A 75 15.26 -26.35 -2.19
C GLY A 75 14.18 -27.43 -2.31
N PHE A 76 13.79 -28.09 -1.24
CA PHE A 76 12.71 -29.09 -1.26
C PHE A 76 11.35 -28.44 -1.26
N VAL A 77 10.39 -29.07 -1.94
CA VAL A 77 9.00 -28.67 -1.96
C VAL A 77 8.22 -29.51 -0.96
N THR A 78 7.49 -28.85 -0.09
CA THR A 78 6.55 -29.48 0.85
C THR A 78 5.13 -29.10 0.47
N ALA A 79 4.19 -30.04 0.57
CA ALA A 79 2.77 -29.79 0.44
C ALA A 79 2.19 -29.55 1.84
N GLU A 80 1.54 -28.43 2.04
CA GLU A 80 0.94 -28.04 3.30
C GLU A 80 -0.57 -27.78 3.10
N SER A 81 -1.41 -28.34 3.99
CA SER A 81 -2.79 -27.91 4.09
C SER A 81 -2.87 -26.75 5.08
N ASN A 82 -3.21 -25.57 4.61
CA ASN A 82 -3.38 -24.39 5.48
C ASN A 82 -4.83 -24.35 5.99
N SER A 83 -5.09 -25.01 7.10
CA SER A 83 -6.42 -25.05 7.73
C SER A 83 -6.87 -23.67 8.28
N ALA A 84 -5.95 -22.73 8.47
CA ALA A 84 -6.28 -21.39 8.94
C ALA A 84 -6.80 -20.49 7.81
N LEU A 85 -6.42 -20.74 6.56
CA LEU A 85 -6.92 -20.02 5.41
C LEU A 85 -8.20 -20.68 4.87
N GLN A 86 -9.29 -19.89 4.83
CA GLN A 86 -10.55 -20.29 4.21
C GLN A 86 -10.65 -19.58 2.85
N PRO A 87 -10.26 -20.22 1.74
CA PRO A 87 -10.14 -19.53 0.45
C PRO A 87 -11.50 -19.25 -0.20
N PHE A 88 -12.52 -20.09 0.05
CA PHE A 88 -13.83 -19.96 -0.57
C PHE A 88 -14.49 -18.61 -0.27
N GLY A 89 -14.74 -17.81 -1.32
CA GLY A 89 -15.33 -16.48 -1.19
C GLY A 89 -14.44 -15.44 -0.50
N GLN A 90 -13.15 -15.73 -0.33
CA GLN A 90 -12.22 -14.88 0.39
C GLN A 90 -11.77 -13.65 -0.44
N ASN A 91 -11.41 -12.57 0.25
CA ASN A 91 -10.85 -11.38 -0.38
C ASN A 91 -9.53 -11.68 -1.10
N LEU A 92 -9.40 -11.17 -2.33
CA LEU A 92 -8.23 -11.35 -3.19
C LEU A 92 -6.90 -10.98 -2.51
N TYR A 93 -6.89 -9.91 -1.70
CA TYR A 93 -5.69 -9.48 -0.97
C TYR A 93 -5.23 -10.53 0.05
N ILE A 94 -6.16 -11.15 0.76
CA ILE A 94 -5.87 -12.21 1.74
C ILE A 94 -5.36 -13.45 1.02
N LEU A 95 -5.98 -13.83 -0.09
CA LEU A 95 -5.52 -14.96 -0.91
C LEU A 95 -4.10 -14.75 -1.43
N LEU A 96 -3.77 -13.56 -1.93
CA LEU A 96 -2.42 -13.23 -2.37
C LEU A 96 -1.40 -13.27 -1.22
N LYS A 97 -1.74 -12.73 -0.07
CA LYS A 97 -0.84 -12.65 1.07
C LYS A 97 -0.57 -14.02 1.69
N ASP A 98 -1.63 -14.75 2.01
CA ASP A 98 -1.56 -15.96 2.83
C ASP A 98 -1.54 -17.25 1.97
N GLY A 99 -2.24 -17.27 0.83
CA GLY A 99 -2.28 -18.39 -0.09
C GLY A 99 -1.07 -18.45 -1.03
N PHE A 100 -0.60 -17.30 -1.51
CA PHE A 100 0.53 -17.19 -2.43
C PHE A 100 1.80 -16.63 -1.80
N TYR A 101 1.85 -16.56 -0.45
CA TYR A 101 3.02 -16.17 0.33
C TYR A 101 3.62 -14.80 -0.07
N LEU A 102 2.78 -13.83 -0.45
CA LEU A 102 3.20 -12.49 -0.84
C LEU A 102 3.59 -11.65 0.39
N GLN A 103 4.74 -11.95 0.99
CA GLN A 103 5.19 -11.40 2.27
C GLN A 103 5.49 -9.89 2.24
N ASN A 104 5.88 -9.37 1.07
CA ASN A 104 6.30 -7.97 0.91
C ASN A 104 5.17 -7.02 0.51
N GLY A 105 3.91 -7.44 0.61
CA GLY A 105 2.73 -6.66 0.25
C GLY A 105 2.43 -6.68 -1.25
N THR A 106 1.40 -5.92 -1.65
CA THR A 106 0.85 -5.91 -3.02
C THR A 106 1.35 -4.74 -3.86
N ILE A 107 2.23 -3.90 -3.32
CA ILE A 107 2.83 -2.78 -4.06
C ILE A 107 4.03 -3.31 -4.85
N GLY A 108 4.12 -2.96 -6.13
CA GLY A 108 5.25 -3.36 -6.97
C GLY A 108 6.60 -2.95 -6.38
N ALA A 109 7.61 -3.83 -6.41
CA ALA A 109 8.89 -3.66 -5.75
C ALA A 109 9.63 -2.36 -6.13
N LEU A 110 9.53 -1.92 -7.38
CA LEU A 110 10.12 -0.65 -7.83
C LEU A 110 9.44 0.55 -7.16
N ALA A 111 8.11 0.55 -7.11
CA ALA A 111 7.35 1.62 -6.47
C ALA A 111 7.64 1.66 -4.97
N GLN A 112 7.67 0.50 -4.31
CA GLN A 112 8.04 0.38 -2.90
C GLN A 112 9.44 0.92 -2.62
N LYS A 113 10.44 0.57 -3.45
CA LYS A 113 11.81 1.10 -3.33
C LYS A 113 11.86 2.62 -3.46
N LYS A 114 11.12 3.19 -4.42
CA LYS A 114 11.06 4.66 -4.61
C LYS A 114 10.37 5.35 -3.44
N ILE A 115 9.24 4.82 -2.94
CA ILE A 115 8.55 5.37 -1.76
C ILE A 115 9.47 5.33 -0.54
N LYS A 116 10.18 4.21 -0.34
CA LYS A 116 11.14 4.06 0.76
C LYS A 116 12.26 5.09 0.70
N SER A 117 12.83 5.34 -0.48
CA SER A 117 13.86 6.38 -0.69
C SER A 117 13.34 7.78 -0.33
N VAL A 118 12.08 8.12 -0.66
CA VAL A 118 11.47 9.39 -0.26
C VAL A 118 11.40 9.50 1.27
N LEU A 119 10.94 8.45 1.94
CA LEU A 119 10.82 8.42 3.40
C LEU A 119 12.18 8.50 4.09
N GLU A 120 13.20 7.81 3.56
CA GLU A 120 14.57 7.85 4.08
C GLU A 120 15.17 9.26 4.00
N ASP A 121 15.00 9.96 2.88
CA ASP A 121 15.48 11.33 2.72
C ASP A 121 14.73 12.31 3.66
N ILE A 122 13.41 12.19 3.76
CA ILE A 122 12.60 12.98 4.70
C ILE A 122 13.08 12.78 6.13
N GLN A 123 13.29 11.51 6.53
CA GLN A 123 13.71 11.18 7.88
C GLN A 123 15.13 11.63 8.18
N ALA A 124 16.05 11.52 7.22
CA ALA A 124 17.42 12.01 7.35
C ALA A 124 17.44 13.51 7.64
N ILE A 125 16.67 14.30 6.87
CA ILE A 125 16.62 15.77 7.06
C ILE A 125 15.98 16.13 8.42
N LYS A 126 14.93 15.45 8.83
CA LYS A 126 14.29 15.64 10.15
C LYS A 126 15.24 15.31 11.30
N ASN A 127 15.99 14.21 11.20
CA ASN A 127 16.95 13.81 12.23
C ASN A 127 18.07 14.82 12.36
N LEU A 128 18.56 15.37 11.26
CA LEU A 128 19.57 16.41 11.28
C LEU A 128 19.05 17.69 11.95
N GLU A 129 17.76 18.03 11.80
CA GLU A 129 17.17 19.17 12.51
C GLU A 129 17.24 19.02 14.02
N HIS A 130 17.01 17.82 14.54
CA HIS A 130 17.00 17.56 15.99
C HIS A 130 18.39 17.56 16.63
N HIS A 131 19.44 17.27 15.87
CA HIS A 131 20.78 17.03 16.42
C HIS A 131 21.80 18.17 16.18
N MET A 132 21.47 19.19 15.36
CA MET A 132 22.43 20.23 15.01
C MET A 132 21.95 21.65 15.33
N PRO A 133 22.83 22.54 15.83
CA PRO A 133 22.51 23.95 16.08
C PRO A 133 22.11 24.68 14.79
N THR A 134 21.32 25.73 14.94
CA THR A 134 20.66 26.48 13.86
C THR A 134 21.61 27.02 12.77
N ASN A 135 22.88 27.20 13.10
CA ASN A 135 23.88 27.80 12.22
C ASN A 135 24.85 26.81 11.57
N ALA A 136 24.59 25.51 11.67
CA ALA A 136 25.54 24.48 11.24
C ALA A 136 25.41 24.06 9.76
N TYR A 137 24.43 24.60 9.01
CA TYR A 137 24.22 24.22 7.62
C TYR A 137 24.68 25.30 6.67
N ASN A 138 25.45 24.86 5.67
CA ASN A 138 25.79 25.70 4.51
C ASN A 138 24.55 25.85 3.60
N THR A 139 24.40 26.99 2.95
CA THR A 139 23.31 27.26 1.99
C THR A 139 23.25 26.22 0.89
N GLU A 140 24.40 25.73 0.41
CA GLU A 140 24.48 24.66 -0.61
C GLU A 140 23.82 23.36 -0.17
N GLN A 141 23.97 22.95 1.09
CA GLN A 141 23.33 21.74 1.63
C GLN A 141 21.81 21.89 1.70
N LEU A 142 21.32 23.07 2.05
CA LEU A 142 19.89 23.36 2.08
C LEU A 142 19.28 23.35 0.67
N ASP A 143 20.02 23.87 -0.32
CA ASP A 143 19.63 23.89 -1.71
C ASP A 143 19.60 22.46 -2.29
N GLU A 144 20.60 21.63 -1.99
CA GLU A 144 20.64 20.23 -2.38
C GLU A 144 19.44 19.43 -1.83
N TRP A 145 19.11 19.63 -0.57
CA TRP A 145 17.97 18.94 0.05
C TRP A 145 16.63 19.38 -0.55
N GLU A 146 16.46 20.67 -0.81
CA GLU A 146 15.28 21.19 -1.48
C GLU A 146 15.12 20.59 -2.87
N GLU A 147 16.20 20.56 -3.65
CA GLU A 147 16.19 19.98 -5.00
C GLU A 147 15.85 18.47 -4.98
N ARG A 148 16.43 17.71 -4.04
CA ARG A 148 16.12 16.27 -3.85
C ARG A 148 14.65 16.05 -3.52
N LEU A 149 14.09 16.81 -2.58
CA LEU A 149 12.68 16.68 -2.20
C LEU A 149 11.74 17.05 -3.36
N GLU A 150 12.04 18.12 -4.10
CA GLU A 150 11.28 18.49 -5.28
C GLU A 150 11.44 17.47 -6.42
N ALA A 151 12.61 16.84 -6.55
CA ALA A 151 12.80 15.73 -7.48
C ALA A 151 11.95 14.51 -7.09
N HIS A 152 11.87 14.17 -5.80
CA HIS A 152 10.98 13.12 -5.32
C HIS A 152 9.51 13.42 -5.59
N ARG A 153 9.10 14.67 -5.38
CA ARG A 153 7.75 15.13 -5.67
C ARG A 153 7.39 14.95 -7.14
N ARG A 154 8.27 15.38 -8.05
CA ARG A 154 8.07 15.27 -9.51
C ARG A 154 8.19 13.83 -10.03
N LYS A 155 9.17 13.05 -9.52
CA LYS A 155 9.54 11.74 -10.11
C LYS A 155 8.88 10.54 -9.41
N THR A 156 8.33 10.72 -8.22
CA THR A 156 7.75 9.61 -7.43
C THR A 156 6.35 9.94 -6.95
N VAL A 157 6.20 10.97 -6.12
CA VAL A 157 4.92 11.27 -5.45
C VAL A 157 3.82 11.63 -6.43
N ARG A 158 4.14 12.38 -7.48
CA ARG A 158 3.20 12.75 -8.55
C ARG A 158 2.52 11.54 -9.21
N TYR A 159 3.22 10.41 -9.33
CA TYR A 159 2.71 9.20 -9.99
C TYR A 159 1.95 8.27 -9.05
N LEU A 160 1.95 8.53 -7.74
CA LEU A 160 1.13 7.77 -6.82
C LEU A 160 -0.35 8.10 -7.03
N PRO A 161 -1.24 7.10 -6.89
CA PRO A 161 -2.68 7.33 -6.95
C PRO A 161 -3.11 8.30 -5.84
N GLN A 162 -4.20 9.02 -6.07
CA GLN A 162 -4.83 9.82 -5.02
C GLN A 162 -5.21 8.92 -3.84
N GLY A 163 -4.78 9.28 -2.63
CA GLY A 163 -5.05 8.48 -1.44
C GLY A 163 -4.11 8.79 -0.28
N ILE A 164 -4.23 8.01 0.78
CA ILE A 164 -3.54 8.25 2.07
C ILE A 164 -2.01 8.35 1.90
N ILE A 165 -1.41 7.44 1.14
CA ILE A 165 0.06 7.40 0.98
C ILE A 165 0.56 8.68 0.29
N ARG A 166 -0.08 9.08 -0.81
CA ARG A 166 0.30 10.30 -1.53
C ARG A 166 0.14 11.54 -0.67
N ASN A 167 -1.03 11.70 -0.04
CA ASN A 167 -1.32 12.85 0.80
C ASN A 167 -0.34 12.96 1.96
N LYS A 168 0.00 11.82 2.59
CA LYS A 168 0.97 11.80 3.69
C LYS A 168 2.37 12.19 3.23
N LEU A 169 2.83 11.70 2.09
CA LEU A 169 4.15 12.07 1.54
C LEU A 169 4.21 13.55 1.15
N GLU A 170 3.15 14.09 0.53
CA GLU A 170 3.06 15.53 0.22
C GLU A 170 3.09 16.39 1.48
N GLU A 171 2.37 16.00 2.52
CA GLU A 171 2.38 16.67 3.82
C GLU A 171 3.78 16.65 4.46
N GLU A 172 4.43 15.49 4.48
CA GLU A 172 5.76 15.31 5.06
C GLU A 172 6.83 16.13 4.30
N ILE A 173 6.77 16.13 2.96
CA ILE A 173 7.65 16.96 2.12
C ILE A 173 7.42 18.45 2.40
N ALA A 174 6.16 18.89 2.49
CA ALA A 174 5.84 20.28 2.78
C ALA A 174 6.37 20.74 4.15
N VAL A 175 6.28 19.88 5.16
CA VAL A 175 6.85 20.14 6.50
C VAL A 175 8.35 20.32 6.41
N VAL A 176 9.07 19.43 5.72
CA VAL A 176 10.53 19.52 5.61
C VAL A 176 10.97 20.72 4.78
N LEU A 177 10.28 21.04 3.69
CA LEU A 177 10.54 22.26 2.92
C LEU A 177 10.32 23.54 3.78
N ALA A 178 9.32 23.56 4.63
CA ALA A 178 9.11 24.66 5.57
C ALA A 178 10.26 24.78 6.59
N ILE A 179 10.85 23.67 7.03
CA ILE A 179 12.04 23.64 7.90
C ILE A 179 13.25 24.23 7.15
N ILE A 180 13.52 23.80 5.92
CA ILE A 180 14.62 24.30 5.08
C ILE A 180 14.48 25.82 4.90
N ASN A 181 13.31 26.30 4.52
CA ASN A 181 13.04 27.72 4.33
C ASN A 181 13.20 28.54 5.63
N ARG A 182 12.83 27.98 6.78
CA ARG A 182 13.03 28.65 8.08
C ARG A 182 14.50 28.80 8.43
N ARG A 183 15.33 27.82 8.06
CA ARG A 183 16.78 27.85 8.31
C ARG A 183 17.51 28.76 7.35
N ARG A 184 17.07 28.87 6.10
CA ARG A 184 17.62 29.78 5.10
C ARG A 184 17.41 31.27 5.47
N ASN A 185 16.34 31.62 6.18
CA ASN A 185 15.97 32.97 6.55
C ASN A 185 15.79 33.15 8.07
N PRO A 186 16.86 33.08 8.88
CA PRO A 186 16.78 33.23 10.34
C PRO A 186 16.26 34.61 10.78
N GLU A 187 16.63 35.67 10.06
CA GLU A 187 16.18 37.05 10.35
C GLU A 187 14.67 37.24 10.23
N ARG A 188 14.05 36.60 9.25
CA ARG A 188 12.60 36.63 9.05
C ARG A 188 11.83 35.94 10.20
N LYS A 189 12.48 35.00 10.89
CA LYS A 189 11.93 34.34 12.07
C LYS A 189 11.94 35.26 13.28
N GLU A 190 13.03 35.96 13.51
CA GLU A 190 13.14 36.89 14.64
C GLU A 190 12.20 38.09 14.45
N GLN A 191 12.11 38.64 13.26
CA GLN A 191 11.15 39.72 12.92
C GLN A 191 9.68 39.26 13.17
N LYS A 192 9.33 38.04 12.73
CA LYS A 192 7.98 37.51 12.96
C LYS A 192 7.68 37.24 14.43
N LYS A 193 8.70 36.79 15.19
CA LYS A 193 8.60 36.54 16.62
C LYS A 193 8.49 37.86 17.41
N GLN A 194 9.21 38.90 16.97
CA GLN A 194 9.12 40.22 17.55
C GLN A 194 7.75 40.85 17.32
N LYS A 195 7.26 40.80 16.09
CA LYS A 195 5.90 41.27 15.75
C LYS A 195 4.81 40.54 16.57
N LEU A 196 4.92 39.22 16.74
CA LEU A 196 4.00 38.45 17.56
C LEU A 196 4.04 38.86 19.06
N ARG A 197 5.24 39.16 19.59
CA ARG A 197 5.40 39.68 20.96
C ARG A 197 4.75 41.05 21.11
N GLU A 198 4.90 41.96 20.15
CA GLU A 198 4.26 43.25 20.12
C GLU A 198 2.74 43.15 20.06
N ASP A 199 2.21 42.25 19.23
CA ASP A 199 0.76 41.98 19.15
C ASP A 199 0.22 41.39 20.47
N ILE A 200 0.93 40.48 21.11
CA ILE A 200 0.56 39.92 22.42
C ILE A 200 0.55 41.02 23.49
N ALA A 201 1.57 41.84 23.55
CA ALA A 201 1.65 42.95 24.50
C ALA A 201 0.50 43.96 24.30
N ARG A 202 0.15 44.24 23.04
CA ARG A 202 -0.97 45.11 22.68
C ARG A 202 -2.30 44.52 23.13
N LEU A 203 -2.52 43.24 22.90
CA LEU A 203 -3.73 42.54 23.33
C LEU A 203 -3.82 42.46 24.86
N GLN A 204 -2.71 42.22 25.56
CA GLN A 204 -2.69 42.22 27.04
C GLN A 204 -3.01 43.62 27.60
N HIS A 205 -2.52 44.67 26.97
CA HIS A 205 -2.83 46.03 27.37
C HIS A 205 -4.31 46.40 27.14
N GLN A 206 -4.89 45.95 26.03
CA GLN A 206 -6.34 46.11 25.76
C GLN A 206 -7.17 45.35 26.77
N LEU A 207 -6.79 44.13 27.13
CA LEU A 207 -7.47 43.30 28.11
C LEU A 207 -7.45 43.96 29.51
N TYR A 208 -6.28 44.48 29.93
CA TYR A 208 -6.11 45.22 31.16
C TYR A 208 -7.04 46.47 31.24
N LYS A 209 -7.16 47.23 30.13
CA LYS A 209 -8.08 48.38 30.06
C LYS A 209 -9.52 47.99 30.19
N LEU A 210 -9.93 46.90 29.52
CA LEU A 210 -11.30 46.38 29.62
C LEU A 210 -11.65 45.88 31.03
N GLU A 211 -10.69 45.22 31.69
CA GLU A 211 -10.90 44.77 33.09
C GLU A 211 -10.99 45.89 34.11
N ASN A 212 -10.32 47.03 33.84
CA ASN A 212 -10.33 48.20 34.74
C ASN A 212 -11.36 49.28 34.33
N GLY A 213 -12.23 49.04 33.35
CA GLY A 213 -13.32 49.93 33.00
C GLY A 213 -12.88 51.20 32.27
N GLU A 214 -11.67 51.25 31.70
CA GLU A 214 -11.17 52.38 30.90
C GLU A 214 -11.67 52.24 29.43
N GLU A 215 -12.34 53.27 28.90
CA GLU A 215 -12.82 53.27 27.50
C GLU A 215 -11.64 53.12 26.53
N VAL A 216 -11.74 52.09 25.69
CA VAL A 216 -10.83 51.90 24.56
C VAL A 216 -11.23 52.88 23.49
N SER A 217 -10.57 54.02 23.42
CA SER A 217 -10.67 54.93 22.25
C SER A 217 -10.19 54.21 21.00
N GLN A 218 -11.05 54.22 19.96
CA GLN A 218 -10.88 53.63 18.66
C GLN A 218 -9.59 54.03 17.93
#